data_78989f38d5b4a85ab478081eea29a9af
#
_entry.id   78989f38d5b4a85ab478081eea29a9af
#
_cell.length_a   1.000
_cell.length_b   1.000
_cell.length_c   1.000
_cell.angle_alpha   90.00
_cell.angle_beta   90.00
_cell.angle_gamma   90.00
#
_symmetry.space_group_name_H-M   'P 1'
#
loop_
_entity.id
_entity.type
_entity.pdbx_description
1 polymer ?
#
loop_
_entity_poly.entity_id
_entity_poly.type
_entity_poly.pdbx_seq_one_letter_code
_entity_poly.pdbx_strand_id
1 'polypeptide(L)'
;MCNAAVREYLAQHPTQSLQTGYRLHQLSEALVVLSIDLEALEGPTPVTQGVGRARRVGCDTALSLIQQGVITSQWIYSGDADAGWPEGFFYSEWPAQYSAICLPFTHESGGDPTVAAATLIYELKVHHYMLQLQRIGTPYAFHTLGSSCALNSKAYAAVRGVPLRSAGEDFYLLNKLAKVAPVHTAKGIGVTLQSRRSERAPFGTGPAVNELLAAGRHTEVPIFYDAKCFDTLSTVIERFNHWILAPEPDPKRDLYDHVGHVVAEDLADLPGRI
;
A
#
# COMPACT_ATOMS: atom_id res chain seq x y z
N MET A 1 -1.16 -12.22 -16.12
CA MET A 1 -2.25 -13.04 -16.67
C MET A 1 -3.31 -12.12 -17.28
N CYS A 2 -3.92 -12.51 -18.38
CA CYS A 2 -5.05 -11.79 -18.98
C CYS A 2 -6.32 -12.16 -18.21
N ASN A 3 -7.24 -11.20 -17.99
CA ASN A 3 -8.52 -11.44 -17.31
C ASN A 3 -9.34 -12.59 -17.99
N ALA A 4 -9.18 -12.78 -19.29
CA ALA A 4 -9.82 -13.89 -20.00
C ALA A 4 -9.34 -15.25 -19.52
N ALA A 5 -8.02 -15.44 -19.35
CA ALA A 5 -7.45 -16.70 -18.86
C ALA A 5 -7.88 -17.00 -17.40
N VAL A 6 -8.03 -15.98 -16.56
CA VAL A 6 -8.56 -16.18 -15.21
C VAL A 6 -10.04 -16.60 -15.23
N ARG A 7 -10.86 -15.97 -16.09
CA ARG A 7 -12.26 -16.38 -16.26
C ARG A 7 -12.40 -17.80 -16.78
N GLU A 8 -11.56 -18.18 -17.75
CA GLU A 8 -11.53 -19.53 -18.32
C GLU A 8 -11.11 -20.57 -17.25
N TYR A 9 -10.08 -20.28 -16.47
CA TYR A 9 -9.66 -21.13 -15.35
C TYR A 9 -10.79 -21.31 -14.33
N LEU A 10 -11.41 -20.22 -13.87
CA LEU A 10 -12.50 -20.28 -12.90
C LEU A 10 -13.73 -21.04 -13.43
N ALA A 11 -14.00 -20.93 -14.73
CA ALA A 11 -15.14 -21.64 -15.36
C ALA A 11 -14.96 -23.17 -15.40
N GLN A 12 -13.78 -23.70 -15.18
CA GLN A 12 -13.53 -25.15 -15.09
C GLN A 12 -13.96 -25.74 -13.74
N HIS A 13 -14.27 -24.91 -12.76
CA HIS A 13 -14.68 -25.32 -11.42
C HIS A 13 -16.20 -25.22 -11.23
N PRO A 14 -16.78 -26.00 -10.28
CA PRO A 14 -18.18 -25.87 -9.91
C PRO A 14 -18.51 -24.40 -9.60
N THR A 15 -19.47 -23.83 -10.34
CA THR A 15 -19.77 -22.40 -10.30
C THR A 15 -21.24 -22.16 -10.04
N GLN A 16 -21.56 -21.30 -9.07
CA GLN A 16 -22.88 -20.78 -8.79
C GLN A 16 -22.94 -19.30 -9.16
N SER A 17 -23.87 -18.92 -10.03
CA SER A 17 -24.19 -17.51 -10.27
C SER A 17 -25.05 -16.99 -9.14
N LEU A 18 -24.60 -15.93 -8.47
CA LEU A 18 -25.37 -15.28 -7.39
C LEU A 18 -26.26 -14.17 -7.95
N GLN A 19 -25.67 -13.33 -8.81
CA GLN A 19 -26.34 -12.25 -9.55
C GLN A 19 -25.46 -11.84 -10.74
N THR A 20 -25.91 -10.89 -11.55
CA THR A 20 -25.11 -10.36 -12.66
C THR A 20 -23.73 -9.93 -12.13
N GLY A 21 -22.67 -10.41 -12.78
CA GLY A 21 -21.29 -10.09 -12.43
C GLY A 21 -20.72 -10.79 -11.19
N TYR A 22 -21.53 -11.47 -10.36
CA TYR A 22 -21.08 -12.16 -9.15
C TYR A 22 -21.22 -13.68 -9.31
N ARG A 23 -20.10 -14.39 -9.17
CA ARG A 23 -20.07 -15.85 -9.26
C ARG A 23 -19.23 -16.44 -8.15
N LEU A 24 -19.74 -17.49 -7.53
CA LEU A 24 -19.04 -18.28 -6.54
C LEU A 24 -18.47 -19.54 -7.20
N HIS A 25 -17.17 -19.76 -7.02
CA HIS A 25 -16.45 -20.91 -7.59
C HIS A 25 -15.87 -21.75 -6.46
N GLN A 26 -16.14 -23.05 -6.47
CA GLN A 26 -15.58 -24.01 -5.52
C GLN A 26 -14.30 -24.60 -6.10
N LEU A 27 -13.12 -24.10 -5.68
CA LEU A 27 -11.83 -24.55 -6.20
C LEU A 27 -11.34 -25.81 -5.50
N SER A 28 -11.64 -25.95 -4.19
CA SER A 28 -11.40 -27.15 -3.40
C SER A 28 -12.37 -27.21 -2.22
N GLU A 29 -12.31 -28.25 -1.40
CA GLU A 29 -13.13 -28.33 -0.17
C GLU A 29 -12.93 -27.13 0.76
N ALA A 30 -11.70 -26.59 0.82
CA ALA A 30 -11.32 -25.49 1.70
C ALA A 30 -11.26 -24.11 1.00
N LEU A 31 -11.40 -24.05 -0.33
CA LEU A 31 -11.19 -22.80 -1.07
C LEU A 31 -12.39 -22.47 -1.96
N VAL A 32 -13.04 -21.40 -1.60
CA VAL A 32 -14.13 -20.78 -2.36
C VAL A 32 -13.68 -19.42 -2.87
N VAL A 33 -13.92 -19.13 -4.13
CA VAL A 33 -13.60 -17.85 -4.75
C VAL A 33 -14.88 -17.15 -5.18
N LEU A 34 -15.13 -15.95 -4.67
CA LEU A 34 -16.15 -15.04 -5.20
C LEU A 34 -15.52 -14.14 -6.28
N SER A 35 -15.84 -14.38 -7.52
CA SER A 35 -15.45 -13.48 -8.61
C SER A 35 -16.47 -12.38 -8.81
N ILE A 36 -15.97 -11.12 -8.94
CA ILE A 36 -16.80 -9.93 -9.19
C ILE A 36 -16.33 -9.31 -10.51
N ASP A 37 -17.14 -9.41 -11.55
CA ASP A 37 -16.84 -8.85 -12.86
C ASP A 37 -17.39 -7.42 -12.95
N LEU A 38 -16.54 -6.45 -12.62
CA LEU A 38 -16.90 -5.03 -12.62
C LEU A 38 -17.26 -4.52 -14.01
N GLU A 39 -16.64 -5.05 -15.06
CA GLU A 39 -16.92 -4.65 -16.44
C GLU A 39 -18.32 -5.09 -16.86
N ALA A 40 -18.74 -6.29 -16.44
CA ALA A 40 -20.10 -6.77 -16.67
C ALA A 40 -21.17 -6.01 -15.85
N LEU A 41 -20.78 -5.44 -14.70
CA LEU A 41 -21.69 -4.69 -13.83
C LEU A 41 -21.90 -3.23 -14.28
N GLU A 42 -20.82 -2.56 -14.61
CA GLU A 42 -20.82 -1.09 -14.72
C GLU A 42 -20.04 -0.60 -15.97
N GLY A 43 -19.59 -1.52 -16.82
CA GLY A 43 -18.74 -1.23 -17.97
C GLY A 43 -17.27 -0.98 -17.59
N PRO A 44 -16.44 -0.53 -18.54
CA PRO A 44 -15.02 -0.34 -18.34
C PRO A 44 -14.70 0.60 -17.17
N THR A 45 -13.74 0.21 -16.33
CA THR A 45 -13.31 1.06 -15.22
C THR A 45 -12.70 2.37 -15.72
N PRO A 46 -13.18 3.54 -15.28
CA PRO A 46 -12.60 4.83 -15.64
C PRO A 46 -11.12 4.90 -15.24
N VAL A 47 -10.27 5.46 -16.11
CA VAL A 47 -8.82 5.60 -15.85
C VAL A 47 -8.53 6.35 -14.55
N THR A 48 -9.39 7.30 -14.17
CA THR A 48 -9.29 8.07 -12.92
C THR A 48 -9.49 7.25 -11.65
N GLN A 49 -10.06 6.04 -11.75
CA GLN A 49 -10.34 5.16 -10.62
C GLN A 49 -9.32 4.03 -10.47
N GLY A 50 -8.68 3.65 -11.57
CA GLY A 50 -7.61 2.66 -11.60
C GLY A 50 -7.93 1.35 -10.87
N VAL A 51 -6.90 0.73 -10.28
CA VAL A 51 -7.02 -0.47 -9.44
C VAL A 51 -7.76 -0.19 -8.12
N GLY A 52 -7.82 1.06 -7.69
CA GLY A 52 -8.50 1.47 -6.45
C GLY A 52 -9.98 1.09 -6.44
N ARG A 53 -10.66 1.12 -7.62
CA ARG A 53 -12.05 0.66 -7.73
C ARG A 53 -12.17 -0.84 -7.46
N ALA A 54 -11.33 -1.66 -8.07
CA ALA A 54 -11.37 -3.10 -7.87
C ALA A 54 -11.09 -3.47 -6.40
N ARG A 55 -10.07 -2.87 -5.79
CA ARG A 55 -9.76 -3.05 -4.36
C ARG A 55 -10.92 -2.62 -3.48
N ARG A 56 -11.53 -1.46 -3.77
CA ARG A 56 -12.66 -0.96 -3.01
C ARG A 56 -13.82 -1.95 -3.03
N VAL A 57 -14.25 -2.39 -4.20
CA VAL A 57 -15.36 -3.34 -4.33
C VAL A 57 -15.06 -4.65 -3.61
N GLY A 58 -13.86 -5.20 -3.77
CA GLY A 58 -13.44 -6.41 -3.06
C GLY A 58 -13.47 -6.25 -1.53
N CYS A 59 -12.87 -5.17 -1.03
CA CYS A 59 -12.81 -4.91 0.41
C CYS A 59 -14.20 -4.56 1.00
N ASP A 60 -15.02 -3.78 0.29
CA ASP A 60 -16.40 -3.45 0.73
C ASP A 60 -17.28 -4.72 0.78
N THR A 61 -17.11 -5.62 -0.20
CA THR A 61 -17.78 -6.93 -0.20
C THR A 61 -17.32 -7.78 0.99
N ALA A 62 -16.02 -7.87 1.23
CA ALA A 62 -15.47 -8.59 2.39
C ALA A 62 -15.99 -8.00 3.72
N LEU A 63 -16.01 -6.66 3.85
CA LEU A 63 -16.59 -5.98 5.02
C LEU A 63 -18.05 -6.36 5.21
N SER A 64 -18.86 -6.36 4.16
CA SER A 64 -20.27 -6.75 4.22
C SER A 64 -20.44 -8.20 4.70
N LEU A 65 -19.63 -9.13 4.17
CA LEU A 65 -19.68 -10.54 4.58
C LEU A 65 -19.23 -10.74 6.04
N ILE A 66 -18.27 -9.95 6.52
CA ILE A 66 -17.87 -9.92 7.94
C ILE A 66 -19.04 -9.43 8.81
N GLN A 67 -19.70 -8.33 8.42
CA GLN A 67 -20.82 -7.78 9.16
C GLN A 67 -22.02 -8.72 9.22
N GLN A 68 -22.23 -9.54 8.18
CA GLN A 68 -23.27 -10.56 8.14
C GLN A 68 -22.88 -11.86 8.89
N GLY A 69 -21.66 -11.96 9.41
CA GLY A 69 -21.17 -13.15 10.10
C GLY A 69 -20.83 -14.32 9.18
N VAL A 70 -20.80 -14.12 7.86
CA VAL A 70 -20.38 -15.12 6.88
C VAL A 70 -18.87 -15.35 6.95
N ILE A 71 -18.10 -14.28 7.12
CA ILE A 71 -16.67 -14.31 7.40
C ILE A 71 -16.45 -14.03 8.87
N THR A 72 -15.76 -14.93 9.58
CA THR A 72 -15.50 -14.82 11.01
C THR A 72 -14.25 -14.00 11.34
N SER A 73 -13.30 -13.87 10.40
CA SER A 73 -12.14 -13.01 10.55
C SER A 73 -12.55 -11.53 10.60
N GLN A 74 -11.90 -10.77 11.48
CA GLN A 74 -12.04 -9.30 11.48
C GLN A 74 -11.05 -8.60 10.49
N TRP A 75 -10.26 -9.37 9.75
CA TRP A 75 -9.24 -8.88 8.86
C TRP A 75 -9.60 -9.10 7.39
N ILE A 76 -9.43 -8.06 6.59
CA ILE A 76 -9.57 -8.06 5.13
C ILE A 76 -8.17 -8.10 4.55
N TYR A 77 -7.81 -9.20 3.89
CA TYR A 77 -6.50 -9.35 3.25
C TYR A 77 -6.54 -8.76 1.85
N SER A 78 -5.65 -7.81 1.55
CA SER A 78 -5.53 -7.17 0.25
C SER A 78 -4.28 -7.66 -0.46
N GLY A 79 -4.45 -8.16 -1.68
CA GLY A 79 -3.38 -8.70 -2.49
C GLY A 79 -3.60 -8.50 -3.98
N ASP A 80 -2.52 -8.62 -4.76
CA ASP A 80 -2.57 -8.66 -6.20
C ASP A 80 -2.51 -10.14 -6.66
N ALA A 81 -3.13 -10.44 -7.80
CA ALA A 81 -3.22 -11.82 -8.32
C ALA A 81 -1.86 -12.40 -8.75
N ASP A 82 -0.84 -11.56 -8.87
CA ASP A 82 0.54 -11.94 -9.23
C ASP A 82 1.51 -11.86 -8.03
N ALA A 83 1.00 -11.72 -6.82
CA ALA A 83 1.78 -11.79 -5.59
C ALA A 83 1.83 -13.23 -5.06
N GLY A 84 3.01 -13.67 -4.61
CA GLY A 84 3.18 -14.93 -3.88
C GLY A 84 2.96 -14.70 -2.38
N TRP A 85 2.01 -15.44 -1.80
CA TRP A 85 1.67 -15.34 -0.40
C TRP A 85 2.37 -16.44 0.41
N PRO A 86 2.92 -16.12 1.58
CA PRO A 86 3.56 -17.13 2.42
C PRO A 86 2.54 -18.12 2.98
N GLU A 87 2.96 -19.35 3.16
CA GLU A 87 2.15 -20.37 3.81
C GLU A 87 1.70 -19.91 5.20
N GLY A 88 0.45 -20.18 5.55
CA GLY A 88 -0.10 -19.83 6.86
C GLY A 88 -0.48 -18.36 7.04
N PHE A 89 -0.23 -17.48 6.06
CA PHE A 89 -0.55 -16.06 6.18
C PHE A 89 -2.02 -15.80 6.54
N PHE A 90 -2.95 -16.46 5.86
CA PHE A 90 -4.39 -16.30 6.07
C PHE A 90 -4.90 -16.88 7.39
N TYR A 91 -4.07 -17.66 8.08
CA TYR A 91 -4.36 -18.20 9.42
C TYR A 91 -3.68 -17.40 10.54
N SER A 92 -2.96 -16.33 10.19
CA SER A 92 -2.28 -15.49 11.17
C SER A 92 -3.28 -14.71 12.01
N GLU A 93 -3.13 -14.78 13.33
CA GLU A 93 -3.90 -13.98 14.26
C GLU A 93 -3.18 -12.64 14.50
N TRP A 94 -3.83 -11.55 14.12
CA TRP A 94 -3.30 -10.21 14.31
C TRP A 94 -3.98 -9.50 15.48
N PRO A 95 -3.22 -8.79 16.35
CA PRO A 95 -3.80 -8.05 17.46
C PRO A 95 -4.76 -6.95 17.00
N ALA A 96 -5.96 -6.90 17.58
CA ALA A 96 -7.06 -6.02 17.18
C ALA A 96 -6.78 -4.52 17.36
N GLN A 97 -5.74 -4.15 18.13
CA GLN A 97 -5.35 -2.75 18.32
C GLN A 97 -4.76 -2.08 17.08
N TYR A 98 -4.37 -2.85 16.07
CA TYR A 98 -3.82 -2.30 14.84
C TYR A 98 -4.92 -2.01 13.82
N SER A 99 -4.77 -0.92 13.07
CA SER A 99 -5.66 -0.56 11.97
C SER A 99 -5.34 -1.32 10.68
N ALA A 100 -4.07 -1.65 10.48
CA ALA A 100 -3.58 -2.47 9.38
C ALA A 100 -2.28 -3.20 9.78
N ILE A 101 -2.02 -4.29 9.06
CA ILE A 101 -0.76 -5.02 9.10
C ILE A 101 -0.14 -4.91 7.72
N CYS A 102 1.06 -4.37 7.61
CA CYS A 102 1.86 -4.38 6.39
C CYS A 102 2.86 -5.53 6.47
N LEU A 103 2.97 -6.32 5.41
CA LEU A 103 3.92 -7.42 5.31
C LEU A 103 5.21 -6.95 4.65
N PRO A 104 6.36 -7.46 5.07
CA PRO A 104 7.58 -7.34 4.29
C PRO A 104 7.38 -7.95 2.90
N PHE A 105 8.18 -7.53 1.96
CA PHE A 105 8.14 -8.05 0.61
C PHE A 105 9.55 -8.24 0.05
N THR A 106 9.66 -9.12 -0.93
CA THR A 106 10.85 -9.32 -1.76
C THR A 106 10.41 -9.49 -3.20
N HIS A 107 11.27 -9.11 -4.15
CA HIS A 107 11.04 -9.38 -5.55
C HIS A 107 11.82 -10.60 -6.01
N GLU A 108 11.12 -11.53 -6.68
CA GLU A 108 11.78 -12.63 -7.38
C GLU A 108 12.41 -12.14 -8.68
N SER A 109 13.56 -12.68 -9.02
CA SER A 109 14.20 -12.39 -10.31
C SER A 109 13.40 -12.98 -11.45
N GLY A 110 12.84 -12.12 -12.29
CA GLY A 110 11.95 -12.48 -13.42
C GLY A 110 12.69 -12.89 -14.70
N GLY A 111 13.76 -13.65 -14.64
CA GLY A 111 14.46 -14.19 -15.81
C GLY A 111 15.41 -13.22 -16.55
N ASP A 112 15.18 -11.89 -16.50
CA ASP A 112 16.10 -10.87 -17.03
C ASP A 112 17.00 -10.33 -15.90
N PRO A 113 18.32 -10.65 -15.88
CA PRO A 113 19.22 -10.23 -14.82
C PRO A 113 19.30 -8.71 -14.66
N THR A 114 19.10 -7.96 -15.75
CA THR A 114 19.17 -6.49 -15.74
C THR A 114 17.95 -5.90 -15.03
N VAL A 115 16.77 -6.43 -15.33
CA VAL A 115 15.52 -6.06 -14.64
C VAL A 115 15.60 -6.46 -13.17
N ALA A 116 16.10 -7.65 -12.86
CA ALA A 116 16.27 -8.12 -11.48
C ALA A 116 17.21 -7.19 -10.68
N ALA A 117 18.34 -6.79 -11.26
CA ALA A 117 19.27 -5.86 -10.61
C ALA A 117 18.65 -4.48 -10.36
N ALA A 118 17.94 -3.91 -11.37
CA ALA A 118 17.23 -2.64 -11.20
C ALA A 118 16.13 -2.72 -10.13
N THR A 119 15.40 -3.84 -10.09
CA THR A 119 14.36 -4.07 -9.07
C THR A 119 14.95 -4.18 -7.67
N LEU A 120 16.09 -4.86 -7.51
CA LEU A 120 16.80 -4.94 -6.23
C LEU A 120 17.26 -3.55 -5.73
N ILE A 121 17.77 -2.71 -6.63
CA ILE A 121 18.15 -1.33 -6.28
C ILE A 121 16.91 -0.54 -5.81
N TYR A 122 15.79 -0.67 -6.51
CA TYR A 122 14.53 -0.05 -6.08
C TYR A 122 14.06 -0.57 -4.72
N GLU A 123 14.12 -1.88 -4.48
CA GLU A 123 13.76 -2.50 -3.20
C GLU A 123 14.63 -1.96 -2.06
N LEU A 124 15.95 -1.88 -2.27
CA LEU A 124 16.89 -1.29 -1.31
C LEU A 124 16.54 0.17 -1.00
N LYS A 125 16.16 0.95 -2.03
CA LYS A 125 15.71 2.34 -1.84
C LYS A 125 14.48 2.43 -0.94
N VAL A 126 13.49 1.57 -1.18
CA VAL A 126 12.25 1.53 -0.38
C VAL A 126 12.55 1.12 1.06
N HIS A 127 13.38 0.09 1.27
CA HIS A 127 13.80 -0.33 2.61
C HIS A 127 14.61 0.72 3.33
N HIS A 128 15.55 1.39 2.65
CA HIS A 128 16.32 2.50 3.22
C HIS A 128 15.38 3.61 3.71
N TYR A 129 14.43 4.03 2.86
CA TYR A 129 13.44 5.06 3.22
C TYR A 129 12.66 4.67 4.48
N MET A 130 12.19 3.42 4.54
CA MET A 130 11.46 2.89 5.70
C MET A 130 12.31 2.86 6.97
N LEU A 131 13.57 2.42 6.89
CA LEU A 131 14.47 2.41 8.03
C LEU A 131 14.73 3.82 8.57
N GLN A 132 14.86 4.81 7.70
CA GLN A 132 15.02 6.20 8.11
C GLN A 132 13.76 6.74 8.80
N LEU A 133 12.56 6.43 8.28
CA LEU A 133 11.30 6.80 8.93
C LEU A 133 11.16 6.14 10.31
N GLN A 134 11.57 4.88 10.46
CA GLN A 134 11.60 4.18 11.75
C GLN A 134 12.59 4.84 12.73
N ARG A 135 13.77 5.21 12.23
CA ARG A 135 14.80 5.87 13.04
C ARG A 135 14.31 7.18 13.66
N ILE A 136 13.55 7.97 12.93
CA ILE A 136 12.97 9.24 13.43
C ILE A 136 11.64 9.06 14.16
N GLY A 137 11.16 7.82 14.34
CA GLY A 137 9.99 7.52 15.16
C GLY A 137 8.65 7.99 14.62
N THR A 138 8.53 8.22 13.30
CA THR A 138 7.25 8.62 12.71
C THR A 138 6.23 7.47 12.71
N PRO A 139 4.92 7.74 12.96
CA PRO A 139 3.90 6.71 12.89
C PRO A 139 3.60 6.21 11.46
N TYR A 140 4.22 6.83 10.45
CA TYR A 140 4.07 6.47 9.03
C TYR A 140 5.21 5.59 8.50
N ALA A 141 5.97 4.95 9.38
CA ALA A 141 7.08 4.07 9.04
C ALA A 141 6.61 2.66 8.64
N PHE A 142 5.87 2.54 7.55
CA PHE A 142 5.37 1.27 6.98
C PHE A 142 5.39 1.30 5.45
N HIS A 143 5.49 0.13 4.83
CA HIS A 143 5.43 0.01 3.37
C HIS A 143 4.00 0.21 2.87
N THR A 144 3.84 1.05 1.85
CA THR A 144 2.54 1.35 1.24
C THR A 144 2.32 0.50 -0.02
N LEU A 145 2.30 -0.82 0.15
CA LEU A 145 2.07 -1.78 -0.91
C LEU A 145 0.67 -2.39 -0.76
N GLY A 146 -0.22 -2.06 -1.67
CA GLY A 146 -1.59 -2.53 -1.65
C GLY A 146 -1.75 -4.04 -1.86
N SER A 147 -0.68 -4.71 -2.31
CA SER A 147 -0.62 -6.17 -2.49
C SER A 147 -0.12 -6.94 -1.28
N SER A 148 0.20 -6.28 -0.16
CA SER A 148 0.86 -6.91 0.98
C SER A 148 0.34 -6.41 2.32
N CYS A 149 -0.99 -6.30 2.48
CA CYS A 149 -1.54 -5.82 3.73
C CYS A 149 -2.82 -6.55 4.16
N ALA A 150 -3.03 -6.58 5.48
CA ALA A 150 -4.30 -6.96 6.09
C ALA A 150 -4.90 -5.72 6.78
N LEU A 151 -6.18 -5.47 6.54
CA LEU A 151 -6.91 -4.29 7.00
C LEU A 151 -7.89 -4.69 8.10
N ASN A 152 -7.85 -4.03 9.23
CA ASN A 152 -8.86 -4.22 10.26
C ASN A 152 -10.22 -3.70 9.75
N SER A 153 -11.24 -4.54 9.74
CA SER A 153 -12.54 -4.22 9.14
C SER A 153 -13.23 -3.01 9.78
N LYS A 154 -13.07 -2.81 11.11
CA LYS A 154 -13.62 -1.64 11.80
C LYS A 154 -12.88 -0.35 11.42
N ALA A 155 -11.55 -0.40 11.39
CA ALA A 155 -10.74 0.74 10.97
C ALA A 155 -10.97 1.07 9.49
N TYR A 156 -11.09 0.06 8.62
CA TYR A 156 -11.41 0.22 7.21
C TYR A 156 -12.76 0.94 7.01
N ALA A 157 -13.80 0.53 7.76
CA ALA A 157 -15.09 1.20 7.74
C ALA A 157 -15.00 2.65 8.24
N ALA A 158 -14.25 2.91 9.32
CA ALA A 158 -14.07 4.26 9.89
C ALA A 158 -13.45 5.24 8.90
N VAL A 159 -12.50 4.78 8.05
CA VAL A 159 -11.87 5.64 7.02
C VAL A 159 -12.65 5.69 5.71
N ARG A 160 -13.82 5.04 5.63
CA ARG A 160 -14.72 5.01 4.46
C ARG A 160 -14.11 4.29 3.24
N GLY A 161 -13.29 3.27 3.50
CA GLY A 161 -12.76 2.37 2.48
C GLY A 161 -11.63 2.93 1.61
N VAL A 162 -11.31 2.16 0.57
CA VAL A 162 -10.26 2.51 -0.42
C VAL A 162 -10.66 3.78 -1.18
N PRO A 163 -9.78 4.79 -1.29
CA PRO A 163 -10.05 5.96 -2.12
C PRO A 163 -10.00 5.62 -3.61
N LEU A 164 -10.93 6.17 -4.39
CA LEU A 164 -10.96 6.00 -5.84
C LEU A 164 -9.97 6.99 -6.47
N ARG A 165 -8.83 6.46 -6.93
CA ARG A 165 -7.73 7.22 -7.54
C ARG A 165 -7.12 6.42 -8.69
N SER A 166 -6.49 7.13 -9.62
CA SER A 166 -5.75 6.50 -10.74
C SER A 166 -4.56 5.67 -10.26
N ALA A 167 -3.92 6.07 -9.15
CA ALA A 167 -2.81 5.37 -8.50
C ALA A 167 -2.62 5.86 -7.06
N GLY A 168 -1.88 5.08 -6.24
CA GLY A 168 -1.54 5.41 -4.84
C GLY A 168 -2.72 5.28 -3.87
N GLU A 169 -3.76 4.54 -4.25
CA GLU A 169 -4.92 4.29 -3.39
C GLU A 169 -4.52 3.61 -2.08
N ASP A 170 -3.49 2.76 -2.12
CA ASP A 170 -2.88 2.08 -0.99
C ASP A 170 -2.18 3.05 -0.03
N PHE A 171 -1.36 3.95 -0.57
CA PHE A 171 -0.72 5.01 0.20
C PHE A 171 -1.75 5.85 0.98
N TYR A 172 -2.77 6.34 0.28
CA TYR A 172 -3.80 7.17 0.92
C TYR A 172 -4.66 6.39 1.90
N LEU A 173 -4.94 5.10 1.62
CA LEU A 173 -5.68 4.24 2.54
C LEU A 173 -4.91 4.03 3.85
N LEU A 174 -3.64 3.60 3.74
CA LEU A 174 -2.81 3.31 4.91
C LEU A 174 -2.53 4.58 5.74
N ASN A 175 -2.34 5.74 5.09
CA ASN A 175 -2.22 7.01 5.80
C ASN A 175 -3.49 7.40 6.58
N LYS A 176 -4.68 7.10 6.05
CA LYS A 176 -5.93 7.30 6.80
C LYS A 176 -6.03 6.32 7.98
N LEU A 177 -5.68 5.06 7.75
CA LEU A 177 -5.69 4.02 8.78
C LEU A 177 -4.75 4.35 9.93
N ALA A 178 -3.54 4.86 9.64
CA ALA A 178 -2.58 5.30 10.64
C ALA A 178 -3.09 6.44 11.55
N LYS A 179 -4.10 7.19 11.10
CA LYS A 179 -4.76 8.22 11.93
C LYS A 179 -5.84 7.66 12.86
N VAL A 180 -6.31 6.44 12.62
CA VAL A 180 -7.33 5.77 13.44
C VAL A 180 -6.68 4.93 14.53
N ALA A 181 -5.68 4.13 14.16
CA ALA A 181 -4.88 3.30 15.08
C ALA A 181 -3.54 2.95 14.43
N PRO A 182 -2.53 2.48 15.19
CA PRO A 182 -1.22 2.15 14.63
C PRO A 182 -1.31 1.13 13.50
N VAL A 183 -0.46 1.33 12.47
CA VAL A 183 -0.18 0.34 11.44
C VAL A 183 1.04 -0.45 11.87
N HIS A 184 0.94 -1.77 11.84
CA HIS A 184 2.03 -2.66 12.24
C HIS A 184 2.74 -3.26 11.02
N THR A 185 4.07 -3.28 11.04
CA THR A 185 4.86 -4.03 10.06
C THR A 185 5.21 -5.39 10.63
N ALA A 186 4.67 -6.45 10.03
CA ALA A 186 4.93 -7.82 10.44
C ALA A 186 6.41 -8.19 10.23
N LYS A 187 6.89 -9.20 10.98
CA LYS A 187 8.26 -9.71 10.88
C LYS A 187 8.23 -11.17 10.43
N GLY A 188 9.20 -11.56 9.62
CA GLY A 188 9.44 -12.97 9.30
C GLY A 188 8.51 -13.60 8.25
N ILE A 189 7.40 -12.96 7.90
CA ILE A 189 6.43 -13.44 6.90
C ILE A 189 6.38 -12.40 5.78
N GLY A 190 6.88 -12.73 4.60
CA GLY A 190 6.98 -11.80 3.48
C GLY A 190 6.18 -12.24 2.27
N VAL A 191 5.72 -11.26 1.49
CA VAL A 191 5.07 -11.46 0.19
C VAL A 191 6.12 -11.42 -0.91
N THR A 192 6.03 -12.33 -1.87
CA THR A 192 6.90 -12.35 -3.04
C THR A 192 6.23 -11.65 -4.21
N LEU A 193 6.93 -10.69 -4.80
CA LEU A 193 6.47 -9.92 -5.95
C LEU A 193 7.30 -10.24 -7.19
N GLN A 194 6.73 -10.05 -8.37
CA GLN A 194 7.42 -10.31 -9.62
C GLN A 194 8.24 -9.11 -10.07
N SER A 195 9.54 -9.31 -10.33
CA SER A 195 10.38 -8.33 -11.01
C SER A 195 9.97 -8.20 -12.47
N ARG A 196 9.44 -7.03 -12.87
CA ARG A 196 9.02 -6.79 -14.25
C ARG A 196 9.02 -5.31 -14.63
N ARG A 197 9.20 -5.04 -15.90
CA ARG A 197 8.89 -3.71 -16.46
C ARG A 197 7.39 -3.49 -16.46
N SER A 198 6.96 -2.28 -16.17
CA SER A 198 5.55 -1.90 -16.25
C SER A 198 5.40 -0.40 -16.50
N GLU A 199 4.46 -0.05 -17.35
CA GLU A 199 4.06 1.34 -17.66
C GLU A 199 2.60 1.61 -17.23
N ARG A 200 1.96 0.66 -16.53
CA ARG A 200 0.54 0.75 -16.17
C ARG A 200 0.22 1.82 -15.14
N ALA A 201 1.17 2.19 -14.30
CA ALA A 201 1.00 3.20 -13.27
C ALA A 201 1.99 4.35 -13.48
N PRO A 202 1.66 5.59 -13.09
CA PRO A 202 2.55 6.75 -13.28
C PRO A 202 3.74 6.75 -12.31
N PHE A 203 3.71 5.95 -11.25
CA PHE A 203 4.77 5.82 -10.24
C PHE A 203 4.72 4.42 -9.60
N GLY A 204 5.68 4.12 -8.71
CA GLY A 204 5.84 2.82 -8.06
C GLY A 204 6.91 1.95 -8.73
N THR A 205 6.89 0.63 -8.48
CA THR A 205 7.94 -0.31 -8.90
C THR A 205 8.23 -0.24 -10.41
N GLY A 206 7.20 -0.31 -11.26
CA GLY A 206 7.37 -0.36 -12.71
C GLY A 206 8.12 0.86 -13.28
N PRO A 207 7.61 2.09 -13.10
CA PRO A 207 8.30 3.30 -13.53
C PRO A 207 9.70 3.46 -12.94
N ALA A 208 9.90 3.18 -11.65
CA ALA A 208 11.20 3.28 -11.00
C ALA A 208 12.24 2.31 -11.60
N VAL A 209 11.83 1.07 -11.87
CA VAL A 209 12.68 0.08 -12.56
C VAL A 209 13.00 0.53 -13.99
N ASN A 210 12.02 1.06 -14.73
CA ASN A 210 12.24 1.58 -16.08
C ASN A 210 13.21 2.78 -16.08
N GLU A 211 13.10 3.69 -15.11
CA GLU A 211 14.00 4.81 -14.93
C GLU A 211 15.45 4.34 -14.65
N LEU A 212 15.63 3.39 -13.73
CA LEU A 212 16.94 2.81 -13.41
C LEU A 212 17.56 2.10 -14.62
N LEU A 213 16.75 1.43 -15.43
CA LEU A 213 17.21 0.76 -16.66
C LEU A 213 17.61 1.78 -17.74
N ALA A 214 16.85 2.87 -17.89
CA ALA A 214 17.14 3.93 -18.86
C ALA A 214 18.40 4.72 -18.49
N ALA A 215 18.63 4.94 -17.20
CA ALA A 215 19.78 5.66 -16.68
C ALA A 215 21.11 4.87 -16.84
N GLY A 216 21.06 3.55 -16.97
CA GLY A 216 22.25 2.70 -17.15
C GLY A 216 23.13 2.60 -15.90
N ARG A 217 24.34 2.00 -16.06
CA ARG A 217 25.27 1.76 -14.93
C ARG A 217 25.99 3.03 -14.42
N HIS A 218 25.80 4.18 -15.06
CA HIS A 218 26.55 5.42 -14.80
C HIS A 218 25.66 6.55 -14.30
N THR A 219 24.69 6.26 -13.45
CA THR A 219 23.83 7.33 -12.90
C THR A 219 24.52 8.04 -11.75
N GLU A 220 24.81 9.31 -11.95
CA GLU A 220 25.12 10.26 -10.86
C GLU A 220 23.87 10.67 -10.06
N VAL A 221 22.70 10.12 -10.42
CA VAL A 221 21.45 10.42 -9.73
C VAL A 221 21.46 9.73 -8.37
N PRO A 222 21.30 10.46 -7.27
CA PRO A 222 21.23 9.85 -5.93
C PRO A 222 20.03 8.89 -5.85
N ILE A 223 20.29 7.61 -5.66
CA ILE A 223 19.26 6.59 -5.54
C ILE A 223 18.57 6.71 -4.17
N PHE A 224 19.32 7.11 -3.14
CA PHE A 224 18.85 7.21 -1.77
C PHE A 224 18.72 8.68 -1.35
N TYR A 225 17.76 8.95 -0.50
CA TYR A 225 17.69 10.25 0.18
C TYR A 225 18.86 10.38 1.17
N ASP A 226 19.43 11.57 1.26
CA ASP A 226 20.44 11.88 2.28
C ASP A 226 19.84 11.74 3.69
N ALA A 227 20.58 11.17 4.63
CA ALA A 227 20.16 11.02 6.02
C ALA A 227 19.78 12.36 6.66
N LYS A 228 20.43 13.46 6.25
CA LYS A 228 20.10 14.81 6.71
C LYS A 228 18.67 15.24 6.43
N CYS A 229 18.06 14.75 5.33
CA CYS A 229 16.65 15.02 5.05
C CYS A 229 15.74 14.48 6.17
N PHE A 230 16.07 13.30 6.68
CA PHE A 230 15.32 12.69 7.79
C PHE A 230 15.62 13.34 9.14
N ASP A 231 16.85 13.83 9.36
CA ASP A 231 17.20 14.59 10.56
C ASP A 231 16.39 15.91 10.60
N THR A 232 16.31 16.61 9.48
CA THR A 232 15.45 17.79 9.32
C THR A 232 13.98 17.45 9.58
N LEU A 233 13.47 16.37 9.00
CA LEU A 233 12.10 15.91 9.23
C LEU A 233 11.84 15.58 10.70
N SER A 234 12.79 14.92 11.39
CA SER A 234 12.70 14.65 12.83
C SER A 234 12.53 15.95 13.62
N THR A 235 13.39 16.94 13.36
CA THR A 235 13.31 18.25 14.00
C THR A 235 11.96 18.91 13.79
N VAL A 236 11.43 18.88 12.57
CA VAL A 236 10.08 19.43 12.25
C VAL A 236 8.99 18.72 13.06
N ILE A 237 9.00 17.38 13.09
CA ILE A 237 8.02 16.58 13.84
C ILE A 237 8.11 16.91 15.35
N GLU A 238 9.30 17.02 15.89
CA GLU A 238 9.52 17.37 17.30
C GLU A 238 8.97 18.77 17.63
N ARG A 239 9.19 19.77 16.73
CA ARG A 239 8.64 21.12 16.91
C ARG A 239 7.12 21.11 16.89
N PHE A 240 6.48 20.43 15.92
CA PHE A 240 5.03 20.31 15.89
C PHE A 240 4.46 19.63 17.14
N ASN A 241 5.08 18.55 17.62
CA ASN A 241 4.65 17.90 18.85
C ASN A 241 4.79 18.84 20.06
N HIS A 242 5.85 19.65 20.10
CA HIS A 242 6.02 20.66 21.15
C HIS A 242 4.89 21.70 21.11
N TRP A 243 4.53 22.23 19.92
CA TRP A 243 3.46 23.23 19.79
C TRP A 243 2.07 22.71 20.14
N ILE A 244 1.82 21.40 19.99
CA ILE A 244 0.55 20.80 20.44
C ILE A 244 0.43 20.90 21.97
N LEU A 245 1.56 20.77 22.69
CA LEU A 245 1.60 20.80 24.17
C LEU A 245 1.75 22.23 24.70
N ALA A 246 2.51 23.07 24.01
CA ALA A 246 2.78 24.45 24.35
C ALA A 246 2.75 25.31 23.06
N PRO A 247 1.61 25.95 22.75
CA PRO A 247 1.48 26.74 21.53
C PRO A 247 2.57 27.82 21.39
N GLU A 248 3.23 27.80 20.23
CA GLU A 248 4.31 28.76 19.90
C GLU A 248 3.69 30.04 19.32
N PRO A 249 4.01 31.23 19.87
CA PRO A 249 3.48 32.50 19.36
C PRO A 249 3.96 32.83 17.95
N ASP A 250 5.17 32.42 17.59
CA ASP A 250 5.74 32.60 16.25
C ASP A 250 6.30 31.27 15.69
N PRO A 251 5.42 30.36 15.23
CA PRO A 251 5.83 29.05 14.70
C PRO A 251 6.79 29.15 13.52
N LYS A 252 6.66 30.19 12.70
CA LYS A 252 7.53 30.39 11.54
C LYS A 252 8.95 30.68 11.96
N ARG A 253 9.13 31.56 12.93
CA ARG A 253 10.45 31.90 13.46
C ARG A 253 11.10 30.70 14.15
N ASP A 254 10.32 29.96 14.94
CA ASP A 254 10.81 28.74 15.61
C ASP A 254 11.31 27.69 14.61
N LEU A 255 10.61 27.50 13.48
CA LEU A 255 11.09 26.63 12.40
C LEU A 255 12.37 27.17 11.76
N TYR A 256 12.47 28.47 11.49
CA TYR A 256 13.68 29.07 10.93
C TYR A 256 14.92 28.81 11.78
N ASP A 257 14.77 28.94 13.08
CA ASP A 257 15.87 28.76 14.04
C ASP A 257 16.36 27.29 14.09
N HIS A 258 15.47 26.31 13.77
CA HIS A 258 15.78 24.89 13.90
C HIS A 258 16.10 24.17 12.59
N VAL A 259 15.46 24.54 11.47
CA VAL A 259 15.57 23.79 10.19
C VAL A 259 16.06 24.66 9.01
N GLY A 260 16.27 25.94 9.24
CA GLY A 260 16.72 26.86 8.22
C GLY A 260 15.59 27.44 7.36
N HIS A 261 15.92 28.54 6.69
CA HIS A 261 14.96 29.44 6.04
C HIS A 261 14.13 28.76 4.93
N VAL A 262 14.77 28.00 4.04
CA VAL A 262 14.11 27.39 2.89
C VAL A 262 13.03 26.38 3.32
N VAL A 263 13.37 25.49 4.26
CA VAL A 263 12.43 24.49 4.76
C VAL A 263 11.27 25.13 5.53
N ALA A 264 11.55 26.18 6.29
CA ALA A 264 10.55 26.87 7.08
C ALA A 264 9.54 27.66 6.21
N GLU A 265 9.96 28.23 5.08
CA GLU A 265 9.06 28.91 4.14
C GLU A 265 8.06 27.93 3.52
N ASP A 266 8.53 26.77 3.04
CA ASP A 266 7.67 25.75 2.44
C ASP A 266 6.64 25.18 3.44
N LEU A 267 7.00 25.12 4.74
CA LEU A 267 6.15 24.59 5.80
C LEU A 267 5.21 25.63 6.43
N ALA A 268 5.57 26.93 6.40
CA ALA A 268 4.78 27.98 7.02
C ALA A 268 3.44 28.22 6.34
N ASP A 269 3.31 27.84 5.06
CA ASP A 269 2.06 27.93 4.29
C ASP A 269 1.09 26.73 4.55
N LEU A 270 1.48 25.77 5.40
CA LEU A 270 0.66 24.61 5.74
C LEU A 270 -0.47 24.85 6.79
N PRO A 271 -0.42 25.87 7.69
CA PRO A 271 -1.41 26.02 8.78
C PRO A 271 -2.83 26.45 8.36
N GLY A 272 -3.26 26.17 7.17
CA GLY A 272 -4.65 26.37 6.73
C GLY A 272 -5.33 25.11 6.20
N ARG A 273 -4.64 23.94 6.28
CA ARG A 273 -5.10 22.69 5.68
C ARG A 273 -5.12 21.47 6.63
N ILE A 274 -4.98 21.70 7.94
CA ILE A 274 -5.12 20.66 8.97
C ILE A 274 -6.53 20.70 9.54
#